data_7e656fff41b754229669aa28f05df329
#
_entry.id   7e656fff41b754229669aa28f05df329
#
_cell.length_a   1.000
_cell.length_b   1.000
_cell.length_c   1.000
_cell.angle_alpha   90.00
_cell.angle_beta   90.00
_cell.angle_gamma   90.00
#
_symmetry.space_group_name_H-M   'P 1'
#
loop_
_entity.id
_entity.type
_entity.pdbx_description
1 polymer ?
#
loop_
_entity_poly.entity_id
_entity_poly.type
_entity_poly.pdbx_seq_one_letter_code
_entity_poly.pdbx_strand_id
1 'polypeptide(L)'
;MMKKIVIVFFLIATVTNSKAQIKIGDAIPSITLKSNTNNEVDIISFKGKYVLVDFWASWCAPCRLGNKKLVKLHNEVSSNTVEIIGISIDTDRNKWLKAIEKDKIKFTQLIDPKGFDANAALQFGVDELPSKYLFNPEGILIAKNPSEEEIIKLIKS
;
A
#
# COMPACT_ATOMS: atom_id res chain seq x y z
N MET A 1 16.58 59.11 31.48
CA MET A 1 15.40 58.38 30.93
C MET A 1 15.89 57.14 30.23
N MET A 2 15.81 55.98 30.88
CA MET A 2 16.19 54.68 30.30
C MET A 2 14.95 54.09 29.63
N LYS A 3 14.94 53.92 28.25
CA LYS A 3 13.90 53.24 27.51
C LYS A 3 14.11 51.75 27.67
N LYS A 4 13.17 51.07 28.35
CA LYS A 4 13.11 49.61 28.42
C LYS A 4 12.61 49.06 27.05
N ILE A 5 13.51 48.38 26.36
CA ILE A 5 13.15 47.63 25.13
C ILE A 5 12.58 46.29 25.56
N VAL A 6 11.27 46.11 25.35
CA VAL A 6 10.59 44.82 25.55
C VAL A 6 10.73 44.03 24.25
N ILE A 7 11.62 43.02 24.26
CA ILE A 7 11.76 42.07 23.14
C ILE A 7 10.69 40.99 23.31
N VAL A 8 9.63 41.07 22.49
CA VAL A 8 8.62 40.00 22.41
C VAL A 8 9.14 38.91 21.50
N PHE A 9 9.52 37.80 22.10
CA PHE A 9 9.87 36.58 21.35
C PHE A 9 8.57 35.95 20.81
N PHE A 10 8.35 36.09 19.51
CA PHE A 10 7.29 35.35 18.80
C PHE A 10 7.78 33.90 18.60
N LEU A 11 7.25 32.99 19.42
CA LEU A 11 7.49 31.55 19.27
C LEU A 11 6.67 31.05 18.08
N ILE A 12 7.28 30.95 16.90
CA ILE A 12 6.65 30.34 15.72
C ILE A 12 6.65 28.84 15.96
N ALA A 13 5.53 28.30 16.40
CA ALA A 13 5.30 26.85 16.45
C ALA A 13 5.16 26.33 15.00
N THR A 14 6.23 25.78 14.45
CA THR A 14 6.18 25.03 13.19
C THR A 14 5.42 23.73 13.42
N VAL A 15 4.15 23.68 13.00
CA VAL A 15 3.38 22.45 12.96
C VAL A 15 3.95 21.61 11.82
N THR A 16 4.85 20.70 12.15
CA THR A 16 5.30 19.66 11.22
C THR A 16 4.14 18.67 11.04
N ASN A 17 3.43 18.75 9.92
CA ASN A 17 2.50 17.71 9.48
C ASN A 17 3.30 16.44 9.15
N SER A 18 3.72 15.71 10.15
CA SER A 18 4.19 14.34 10.00
C SER A 18 2.96 13.50 9.62
N LYS A 19 2.84 13.11 8.35
CA LYS A 19 1.85 12.10 7.97
C LYS A 19 2.21 10.82 8.72
N ALA A 20 1.37 10.44 9.66
CA ALA A 20 1.59 9.25 10.47
C ALA A 20 1.54 8.02 9.55
N GLN A 21 2.62 7.24 9.54
CA GLN A 21 2.68 5.95 8.84
C GLN A 21 1.66 4.99 9.46
N ILE A 22 0.99 4.20 8.62
CA ILE A 22 0.00 3.20 9.07
C ILE A 22 0.65 2.18 10.02
N LYS A 23 -0.03 1.86 11.13
CA LYS A 23 0.39 0.91 12.17
C LYS A 23 -0.60 -0.22 12.33
N ILE A 24 -0.17 -1.34 12.91
CA ILE A 24 -1.07 -2.42 13.32
C ILE A 24 -2.17 -1.84 14.20
N GLY A 25 -3.43 -2.17 13.88
CA GLY A 25 -4.62 -1.63 14.52
C GLY A 25 -5.25 -0.43 13.80
N ASP A 26 -4.56 0.20 12.85
CA ASP A 26 -5.11 1.31 12.07
C ASP A 26 -6.07 0.80 10.99
N ALA A 27 -7.03 1.64 10.63
CA ALA A 27 -7.96 1.35 9.54
C ALA A 27 -7.31 1.52 8.17
N ILE A 28 -7.75 0.69 7.20
CA ILE A 28 -7.38 0.83 5.79
C ILE A 28 -7.74 2.25 5.30
N PRO A 29 -6.80 2.99 4.71
CA PRO A 29 -7.08 4.33 4.20
C PRO A 29 -7.95 4.28 2.95
N SER A 30 -8.78 5.31 2.73
CA SER A 30 -9.44 5.51 1.44
C SER A 30 -8.44 6.11 0.46
N ILE A 31 -8.09 5.34 -0.56
CA ILE A 31 -7.16 5.73 -1.63
C ILE A 31 -7.72 5.25 -2.95
N THR A 32 -8.04 6.19 -3.83
CA THR A 32 -8.51 5.90 -5.18
C THR A 32 -7.35 5.98 -6.16
N LEU A 33 -7.12 4.88 -6.88
CA LEU A 33 -6.05 4.74 -7.87
C LEU A 33 -6.60 4.19 -9.19
N LYS A 34 -5.85 4.36 -10.28
CA LYS A 34 -6.19 3.77 -11.57
C LYS A 34 -5.72 2.33 -11.67
N SER A 35 -6.61 1.47 -12.14
CA SER A 35 -6.31 0.06 -12.43
C SER A 35 -5.56 -0.12 -13.76
N ASN A 36 -5.12 -1.35 -14.01
CA ASN A 36 -4.55 -1.76 -15.30
C ASN A 36 -5.53 -1.61 -16.47
N THR A 37 -6.83 -1.65 -16.20
CA THR A 37 -7.91 -1.38 -17.17
C THR A 37 -8.36 0.08 -17.21
N ASN A 38 -7.64 0.97 -16.52
CA ASN A 38 -7.87 2.41 -16.43
C ASN A 38 -9.12 2.85 -15.66
N ASN A 39 -9.75 1.94 -14.92
CA ASN A 39 -10.85 2.25 -14.01
C ASN A 39 -10.31 2.84 -12.70
N GLU A 40 -11.08 3.73 -12.09
CA GLU A 40 -10.79 4.21 -10.73
C GLU A 40 -11.27 3.18 -9.71
N VAL A 41 -10.41 2.84 -8.75
CA VAL A 41 -10.68 1.86 -7.69
C VAL A 41 -10.25 2.45 -6.37
N ASP A 42 -11.18 2.53 -5.42
CA ASP A 42 -10.85 2.85 -4.03
C ASP A 42 -10.61 1.55 -3.26
N ILE A 43 -9.44 1.43 -2.62
CA ILE A 43 -9.05 0.21 -1.90
C ILE A 43 -9.97 -0.09 -0.70
N ILE A 44 -10.63 0.92 -0.12
CA ILE A 44 -11.58 0.72 0.98
C ILE A 44 -12.84 -0.05 0.54
N SER A 45 -13.16 -0.07 -0.77
CA SER A 45 -14.32 -0.78 -1.31
C SER A 45 -14.25 -2.30 -1.12
N PHE A 46 -13.06 -2.83 -0.81
CA PHE A 46 -12.85 -4.26 -0.58
C PHE A 46 -13.06 -4.70 0.87
N LYS A 47 -13.48 -3.80 1.78
CA LYS A 47 -13.89 -4.18 3.15
C LYS A 47 -14.98 -5.24 3.12
N GLY A 48 -15.01 -6.10 4.14
CA GLY A 48 -15.90 -7.28 4.20
C GLY A 48 -15.17 -8.59 3.91
N LYS A 49 -13.93 -8.53 3.43
CA LYS A 49 -13.00 -9.67 3.30
C LYS A 49 -11.59 -9.24 3.72
N TYR A 50 -10.70 -10.21 3.91
CA TYR A 50 -9.28 -9.88 4.09
C TYR A 50 -8.76 -9.15 2.86
N VAL A 51 -7.97 -8.10 3.07
CA VAL A 51 -7.35 -7.32 1.98
C VAL A 51 -5.83 -7.37 2.15
N LEU A 52 -5.15 -7.98 1.19
CA LEU A 52 -3.69 -7.95 1.11
C LEU A 52 -3.26 -6.88 0.11
N VAL A 53 -2.67 -5.80 0.59
CA VAL A 53 -2.05 -4.76 -0.23
C VAL A 53 -0.56 -5.06 -0.37
N ASP A 54 -0.07 -5.18 -1.61
CA ASP A 54 1.34 -5.40 -1.94
C ASP A 54 1.88 -4.25 -2.77
N PHE A 55 2.83 -3.49 -2.20
CA PHE A 55 3.55 -2.44 -2.91
C PHE A 55 4.73 -3.03 -3.68
N TRP A 56 4.80 -2.71 -4.97
CA TRP A 56 5.80 -3.27 -5.87
C TRP A 56 6.16 -2.33 -7.02
N ALA A 57 7.12 -2.75 -7.86
CA ALA A 57 7.41 -2.09 -9.12
C ALA A 57 7.99 -3.07 -10.15
N SER A 58 7.85 -2.77 -11.43
CA SER A 58 8.33 -3.61 -12.52
C SER A 58 9.85 -3.81 -12.53
N TRP A 59 10.59 -2.84 -12.02
CA TRP A 59 12.05 -2.84 -11.90
C TRP A 59 12.57 -3.51 -10.62
N CYS A 60 11.68 -3.82 -9.67
CA CYS A 60 12.04 -4.45 -8.39
C CYS A 60 12.15 -5.97 -8.55
N ALA A 61 13.36 -6.50 -8.64
CA ALA A 61 13.60 -7.94 -8.85
C ALA A 61 12.99 -8.83 -7.76
N PRO A 62 13.14 -8.56 -6.44
CA PRO A 62 12.48 -9.36 -5.40
C PRO A 62 10.95 -9.27 -5.47
N CYS A 63 10.36 -8.13 -5.87
CA CYS A 63 8.91 -8.02 -6.09
C CYS A 63 8.43 -8.97 -7.19
N ARG A 64 9.18 -9.05 -8.31
CA ARG A 64 8.85 -9.93 -9.44
C ARG A 64 8.89 -11.42 -9.06
N LEU A 65 9.75 -11.79 -8.12
CA LEU A 65 9.74 -13.13 -7.51
C LEU A 65 8.55 -13.31 -6.56
N GLY A 66 8.23 -12.30 -5.77
CA GLY A 66 7.06 -12.27 -4.88
C GLY A 66 5.75 -12.38 -5.65
N ASN A 67 5.61 -11.71 -6.80
CA ASN A 67 4.43 -11.79 -7.65
C ASN A 67 4.05 -13.23 -8.01
N LYS A 68 5.04 -14.10 -8.32
CA LYS A 68 4.78 -15.50 -8.62
C LYS A 68 4.17 -16.26 -7.44
N LYS A 69 4.60 -15.94 -6.22
CA LYS A 69 4.04 -16.52 -5.00
C LYS A 69 2.63 -15.99 -4.74
N LEU A 70 2.39 -14.68 -4.96
CA LEU A 70 1.07 -14.08 -4.82
C LEU A 70 0.08 -14.61 -5.88
N VAL A 71 0.53 -14.87 -7.12
CA VAL A 71 -0.28 -15.54 -8.14
C VAL A 71 -0.70 -16.95 -7.68
N LYS A 72 0.23 -17.71 -7.08
CA LYS A 72 -0.10 -19.01 -6.51
C LYS A 72 -1.10 -18.89 -5.36
N LEU A 73 -0.85 -18.00 -4.40
CA LEU A 73 -1.76 -17.72 -3.31
C LEU A 73 -3.16 -17.33 -3.80
N HIS A 74 -3.25 -16.42 -4.78
CA HIS A 74 -4.51 -16.00 -5.38
C HIS A 74 -5.32 -17.15 -5.98
N ASN A 75 -4.65 -18.16 -6.56
CA ASN A 75 -5.32 -19.34 -7.10
C ASN A 75 -5.77 -20.33 -6.00
N GLU A 76 -5.14 -20.30 -4.82
CA GLU A 76 -5.41 -21.20 -3.70
C GLU A 76 -6.49 -20.66 -2.76
N VAL A 77 -6.66 -19.33 -2.67
CA VAL A 77 -7.63 -18.70 -1.77
C VAL A 77 -8.90 -18.31 -2.51
N SER A 78 -10.05 -18.34 -1.80
CA SER A 78 -11.31 -17.86 -2.38
C SER A 78 -11.31 -16.33 -2.48
N SER A 79 -11.67 -15.80 -3.65
CA SER A 79 -11.87 -14.36 -3.88
C SER A 79 -13.01 -13.76 -3.01
N ASN A 80 -13.87 -14.58 -2.44
CA ASN A 80 -14.86 -14.16 -1.46
C ASN A 80 -14.28 -13.94 -0.07
N THR A 81 -13.13 -14.55 0.22
CA THR A 81 -12.45 -14.47 1.54
C THR A 81 -11.32 -13.45 1.54
N VAL A 82 -10.54 -13.40 0.45
CA VAL A 82 -9.35 -12.55 0.34
C VAL A 82 -9.34 -11.80 -0.97
N GLU A 83 -9.10 -10.50 -0.91
CA GLU A 83 -8.72 -9.68 -2.06
C GLU A 83 -7.22 -9.41 -2.01
N ILE A 84 -6.52 -9.63 -3.11
CA ILE A 84 -5.11 -9.24 -3.27
C ILE A 84 -5.07 -8.01 -4.18
N ILE A 85 -4.39 -6.96 -3.74
CA ILE A 85 -4.26 -5.69 -4.46
C ILE A 85 -2.77 -5.38 -4.60
N GLY A 86 -2.26 -5.41 -5.82
CA GLY A 86 -0.93 -4.89 -6.12
C GLY A 86 -0.99 -3.39 -6.38
N ILE A 87 -0.24 -2.58 -5.63
CA ILE A 87 -0.08 -1.15 -5.88
C ILE A 87 1.33 -0.92 -6.41
N SER A 88 1.43 -0.58 -7.70
CA SER A 88 2.71 -0.25 -8.31
C SER A 88 3.07 1.22 -8.09
N ILE A 89 4.34 1.46 -7.78
CA ILE A 89 4.94 2.79 -7.75
C ILE A 89 5.76 3.08 -9.01
N ASP A 90 5.56 2.32 -10.10
CA ASP A 90 6.22 2.60 -11.39
C ASP A 90 5.83 3.99 -11.91
N THR A 91 6.80 4.72 -12.42
CA THR A 91 6.57 5.99 -13.13
C THR A 91 6.24 5.78 -14.61
N ASP A 92 6.48 4.58 -15.13
CA ASP A 92 6.20 4.18 -16.52
C ASP A 92 5.10 3.11 -16.54
N ARG A 93 3.90 3.53 -16.92
CA ARG A 93 2.73 2.64 -17.01
C ARG A 93 2.96 1.46 -17.97
N ASN A 94 3.68 1.66 -19.07
CA ASN A 94 3.90 0.60 -20.06
C ASN A 94 4.81 -0.50 -19.51
N LYS A 95 5.84 -0.14 -18.73
CA LYS A 95 6.71 -1.11 -18.06
C LYS A 95 5.93 -1.93 -17.04
N TRP A 96 5.08 -1.26 -16.26
CA TRP A 96 4.18 -1.91 -15.30
C TRP A 96 3.24 -2.92 -15.98
N LEU A 97 2.52 -2.51 -17.06
CA LEU A 97 1.62 -3.40 -17.80
C LEU A 97 2.33 -4.62 -18.36
N LYS A 98 3.53 -4.44 -18.96
CA LYS A 98 4.36 -5.55 -19.45
C LYS A 98 4.79 -6.50 -18.31
N ALA A 99 5.04 -5.95 -17.12
CA ALA A 99 5.39 -6.76 -15.96
C ALA A 99 4.21 -7.58 -15.45
N ILE A 100 3.00 -7.02 -15.39
CA ILE A 100 1.76 -7.73 -15.06
C ILE A 100 1.56 -8.93 -15.98
N GLU A 101 1.68 -8.72 -17.31
CA GLU A 101 1.54 -9.75 -18.30
C GLU A 101 2.60 -10.86 -18.14
N LYS A 102 3.87 -10.47 -18.03
CA LYS A 102 5.00 -11.40 -17.90
C LYS A 102 4.92 -12.25 -16.63
N ASP A 103 4.47 -11.67 -15.52
CA ASP A 103 4.31 -12.38 -14.24
C ASP A 103 2.97 -13.11 -14.14
N LYS A 104 2.09 -12.98 -15.16
CA LYS A 104 0.76 -13.61 -15.22
C LYS A 104 -0.14 -13.22 -14.04
N ILE A 105 -0.06 -11.96 -13.61
CA ILE A 105 -0.84 -11.45 -12.48
C ILE A 105 -2.31 -11.30 -12.91
N LYS A 106 -3.23 -11.89 -12.12
CA LYS A 106 -4.67 -11.86 -12.39
C LYS A 106 -5.47 -11.15 -11.30
N PHE A 107 -4.86 -10.89 -10.15
CA PHE A 107 -5.48 -10.13 -9.07
C PHE A 107 -5.42 -8.62 -9.33
N THR A 108 -6.20 -7.85 -8.59
CA THR A 108 -6.36 -6.40 -8.76
C THR A 108 -5.02 -5.68 -8.80
N GLN A 109 -4.80 -4.88 -9.85
CA GLN A 109 -3.57 -4.12 -10.06
C GLN A 109 -3.88 -2.63 -10.20
N LEU A 110 -3.25 -1.82 -9.34
CA LEU A 110 -3.38 -0.38 -9.29
C LEU A 110 -2.01 0.28 -9.45
N ILE A 111 -2.00 1.54 -9.86
CA ILE A 111 -0.75 2.31 -10.03
C ILE A 111 -0.86 3.70 -9.41
N ASP A 112 0.18 4.11 -8.67
CA ASP A 112 0.42 5.49 -8.24
C ASP A 112 1.80 5.93 -8.79
N PRO A 113 1.83 6.68 -9.92
CA PRO A 113 3.03 6.82 -10.77
C PRO A 113 4.01 7.89 -10.29
N LYS A 114 4.33 7.94 -9.00
CA LYS A 114 5.26 8.92 -8.41
C LYS A 114 6.41 8.29 -7.62
N GLY A 115 6.70 7.00 -7.83
CA GLY A 115 7.74 6.31 -7.09
C GLY A 115 7.43 6.30 -5.58
N PHE A 116 8.45 6.44 -4.75
CA PHE A 116 8.27 6.52 -3.30
C PHE A 116 7.58 7.81 -2.81
N ASP A 117 7.46 8.84 -3.67
CA ASP A 117 6.69 10.06 -3.39
C ASP A 117 5.20 9.91 -3.74
N ALA A 118 4.78 8.72 -4.18
CA ALA A 118 3.39 8.38 -4.43
C ALA A 118 2.56 8.54 -3.16
N ASN A 119 1.36 9.11 -3.28
CA ASN A 119 0.50 9.36 -2.13
C ASN A 119 0.16 8.08 -1.36
N ALA A 120 -0.09 6.97 -2.07
CA ALA A 120 -0.31 5.67 -1.47
C ALA A 120 0.93 5.20 -0.68
N ALA A 121 2.14 5.29 -1.27
CA ALA A 121 3.38 4.91 -0.60
C ALA A 121 3.62 5.72 0.68
N LEU A 122 3.41 7.04 0.62
CA LEU A 122 3.57 7.94 1.77
C LEU A 122 2.58 7.64 2.90
N GLN A 123 1.30 7.37 2.58
CA GLN A 123 0.28 7.04 3.60
C GLN A 123 0.54 5.70 4.29
N PHE A 124 1.03 4.71 3.54
CA PHE A 124 1.41 3.40 4.09
C PHE A 124 2.78 3.40 4.76
N GLY A 125 3.60 4.44 4.54
CA GLY A 125 4.98 4.51 5.04
C GLY A 125 5.89 3.52 4.35
N VAL A 126 5.73 3.38 3.02
CA VAL A 126 6.55 2.52 2.18
C VAL A 126 7.86 3.23 1.85
N ASP A 127 8.96 2.71 2.34
CA ASP A 127 10.33 3.18 2.11
C ASP A 127 11.21 2.14 1.39
N GLU A 128 10.72 0.90 1.30
CA GLU A 128 11.36 -0.21 0.57
C GLU A 128 10.34 -1.10 -0.15
N LEU A 129 10.79 -1.87 -1.13
CA LEU A 129 9.97 -2.81 -1.88
C LEU A 129 10.57 -4.24 -1.84
N PRO A 130 9.73 -5.28 -1.79
CA PRO A 130 8.26 -5.26 -1.65
C PRO A 130 7.82 -4.89 -0.23
N SER A 131 6.65 -4.27 -0.08
CA SER A 131 6.03 -4.01 1.22
C SER A 131 4.59 -4.48 1.22
N LYS A 132 4.21 -5.34 2.17
CA LYS A 132 2.89 -5.97 2.26
C LYS A 132 2.14 -5.56 3.52
N TYR A 133 0.83 -5.40 3.38
CA TYR A 133 -0.08 -5.01 4.46
C TYR A 133 -1.34 -5.86 4.40
N LEU A 134 -1.62 -6.63 5.46
CA LEU A 134 -2.81 -7.46 5.55
C LEU A 134 -3.84 -6.83 6.48
N PHE A 135 -5.03 -6.58 5.94
CA PHE A 135 -6.19 -6.08 6.68
C PHE A 135 -7.20 -7.20 6.90
N ASN A 136 -7.87 -7.19 8.04
CA ASN A 136 -8.99 -8.08 8.33
C ASN A 136 -10.30 -7.59 7.65
N PRO A 137 -11.41 -8.34 7.70
CA PRO A 137 -12.68 -7.95 7.08
C PRO A 137 -13.24 -6.61 7.57
N GLU A 138 -12.95 -6.21 8.81
CA GLU A 138 -13.31 -4.90 9.37
C GLU A 138 -12.47 -3.75 8.79
N GLY A 139 -11.45 -4.10 7.99
CA GLY A 139 -10.51 -3.15 7.40
C GLY A 139 -9.44 -2.66 8.37
N ILE A 140 -9.10 -3.45 9.38
CA ILE A 140 -8.04 -3.13 10.36
C ILE A 140 -6.75 -3.84 9.98
N LEU A 141 -5.63 -3.13 9.99
CA LEU A 141 -4.30 -3.68 9.70
C LEU A 141 -3.88 -4.67 10.79
N ILE A 142 -3.67 -5.93 10.40
CA ILE A 142 -3.33 -7.03 11.31
C ILE A 142 -1.91 -7.58 11.12
N ALA A 143 -1.29 -7.37 9.95
CA ALA A 143 0.08 -7.78 9.71
C ALA A 143 0.80 -6.87 8.68
N LYS A 144 2.11 -6.65 8.90
CA LYS A 144 3.03 -6.02 7.95
C LYS A 144 4.07 -7.03 7.47
N ASN A 145 4.30 -7.06 6.17
CA ASN A 145 5.23 -7.97 5.49
C ASN A 145 5.03 -9.45 5.87
N PRO A 146 3.76 -9.96 5.99
CA PRO A 146 3.55 -11.36 6.31
C PRO A 146 4.05 -12.26 5.18
N SER A 147 4.56 -13.45 5.54
CA SER A 147 4.81 -14.53 4.59
C SER A 147 3.49 -15.10 4.07
N GLU A 148 3.55 -15.85 2.95
CA GLU A 148 2.36 -16.49 2.40
C GLU A 148 1.74 -17.49 3.39
N GLU A 149 2.55 -18.18 4.19
CA GLU A 149 2.10 -19.13 5.23
C GLU A 149 1.40 -18.40 6.39
N GLU A 150 1.93 -17.25 6.82
CA GLU A 150 1.29 -16.39 7.83
C GLU A 150 -0.05 -15.84 7.33
N ILE A 151 -0.13 -15.41 6.06
CA ILE A 151 -1.38 -14.96 5.46
C ILE A 151 -2.42 -16.08 5.53
N ILE A 152 -2.07 -17.30 5.05
CA ILE A 152 -2.98 -18.45 5.07
C ILE A 152 -3.43 -18.80 6.49
N LYS A 153 -2.53 -18.72 7.47
CA LYS A 153 -2.87 -18.96 8.88
C LYS A 153 -3.86 -17.94 9.42
N LEU A 154 -3.63 -16.65 9.14
CA LEU A 154 -4.48 -15.55 9.63
C LEU A 154 -5.88 -15.56 9.02
N ILE A 155 -6.02 -15.94 7.74
CA ILE A 155 -7.33 -15.98 7.08
C ILE A 155 -8.16 -17.22 7.41
N LYS A 156 -7.55 -18.24 8.04
CA LYS A 156 -8.24 -19.49 8.46
C LYS A 156 -8.55 -19.51 9.95
N SER A 157 -8.07 -18.52 10.71
CA SER A 157 -8.33 -18.41 12.16
C SER A 157 -9.68 -17.74 12.42
#